data_44fb86f6199b8facc10855205458e841
#
_entry.id   44fb86f6199b8facc10855205458e841
#
_cell.length_a   1.000
_cell.length_b   1.000
_cell.length_c   1.000
_cell.angle_alpha   90.00
_cell.angle_beta   90.00
_cell.angle_gamma   90.00
#
_symmetry.space_group_name_H-M   'P 1'
#
loop_
_entity.id
_entity.type
_entity.pdbx_description
1 polymer ?
#
loop_
_entity_poly.entity_id
_entity_poly.type
_entity_poly.pdbx_seq_one_letter_code
_entity_poly.pdbx_strand_id
1 'polypeptide(L)'
;GQYATLDAYRDYLVKTYHKAPAEAERLARDKLASRLDARPRVEALAATAREHGVRLASHDDDREQKVRAMAALGVTMAEFPVNLAAAREARRCGIATVFGAPNVLRGRSQSGAIRALDAVEA
;
A
#
# COMPACT_ATOMS: atom_id res chain seq x y z
N GLY A 1 3.84 1.86 2.93
CA GLY A 1 3.94 2.14 1.50
C GLY A 1 5.14 1.46 0.87
N GLN A 2 5.23 1.50 -0.44
CA GLN A 2 6.24 0.81 -1.25
C GLN A 2 7.71 1.13 -0.85
N TYR A 3 7.97 2.29 -0.26
CA TYR A 3 9.31 2.71 0.18
C TYR A 3 9.39 2.70 1.70
N ALA A 4 10.39 1.98 2.24
CA ALA A 4 10.59 1.82 3.67
C ALA A 4 11.03 3.12 4.37
N THR A 5 11.79 3.97 3.67
CA THR A 5 12.34 5.22 4.21
C THR A 5 12.13 6.40 3.26
N LEU A 6 12.24 7.62 3.78
CA LEU A 6 12.20 8.85 2.99
C LEU A 6 13.37 8.89 2.00
N ASP A 7 14.54 8.43 2.41
CA ASP A 7 15.73 8.36 1.56
C ASP A 7 15.54 7.42 0.37
N ALA A 8 14.95 6.25 0.59
CA ALA A 8 14.62 5.32 -0.49
C ALA A 8 13.64 5.94 -1.51
N TYR A 9 12.68 6.73 -1.05
CA TYR A 9 11.76 7.44 -1.94
C TYR A 9 12.47 8.58 -2.69
N ARG A 10 13.31 9.36 -2.02
CA ARG A 10 14.14 10.39 -2.65
C ARG A 10 15.04 9.80 -3.74
N ASP A 11 15.74 8.71 -3.44
CA ASP A 11 16.61 8.02 -4.40
C ASP A 11 15.82 7.51 -5.62
N TYR A 12 14.61 7.03 -5.42
CA TYR A 12 13.70 6.65 -6.51
C TYR A 12 13.37 7.86 -7.39
N LEU A 13 13.04 9.01 -6.81
CA LEU A 13 12.75 10.24 -7.57
C LEU A 13 13.95 10.69 -8.43
N VAL A 14 15.15 10.61 -7.86
CA VAL A 14 16.38 10.95 -8.60
C VAL A 14 16.64 9.95 -9.72
N LYS A 15 16.62 8.65 -9.43
CA LYS A 15 17.00 7.60 -10.39
C LYS A 15 15.97 7.37 -11.48
N THR A 16 14.67 7.43 -11.16
CA THR A 16 13.60 7.07 -12.08
C THR A 16 13.01 8.25 -12.79
N TYR A 17 12.87 9.38 -12.11
CA TYR A 17 12.30 10.60 -12.70
C TYR A 17 13.34 11.67 -13.00
N HIS A 18 14.62 11.38 -12.82
CA HIS A 18 15.73 12.28 -13.08
C HIS A 18 15.60 13.66 -12.40
N LYS A 19 14.98 13.65 -11.20
CA LYS A 19 14.80 14.88 -10.42
C LYS A 19 16.14 15.35 -9.82
N ALA A 20 16.36 16.67 -9.80
CA ALA A 20 17.48 17.22 -9.07
C ALA A 20 17.39 16.84 -7.57
N PRO A 21 18.52 16.57 -6.88
CA PRO A 21 18.50 16.12 -5.48
C PRO A 21 17.70 17.04 -4.55
N ALA A 22 17.83 18.36 -4.71
CA ALA A 22 17.07 19.34 -3.92
C ALA A 22 15.56 19.29 -4.20
N GLU A 23 15.16 19.08 -5.45
CA GLU A 23 13.76 18.92 -5.85
C GLU A 23 13.20 17.60 -5.29
N ALA A 24 13.95 16.51 -5.38
CA ALA A 24 13.56 15.21 -4.83
C ALA A 24 13.37 15.28 -3.32
N GLU A 25 14.24 15.96 -2.60
CA GLU A 25 14.12 16.17 -1.15
C GLU A 25 12.84 16.97 -0.81
N ARG A 26 12.57 18.07 -1.51
CA ARG A 26 11.36 18.87 -1.33
C ARG A 26 10.10 18.02 -1.55
N LEU A 27 10.02 17.31 -2.70
CA LEU A 27 8.88 16.45 -3.04
C LEU A 27 8.68 15.34 -2.00
N ALA A 28 9.76 14.75 -1.48
CA ALA A 28 9.69 13.73 -0.46
C ALA A 28 9.13 14.29 0.86
N ARG A 29 9.54 15.47 1.28
CA ARG A 29 9.01 16.16 2.48
C ARG A 29 7.55 16.57 2.31
N ASP A 30 7.17 17.14 1.17
CA ASP A 30 5.79 17.51 0.86
C ASP A 30 4.87 16.28 0.88
N LYS A 31 5.35 15.15 0.35
CA LYS A 31 4.63 13.88 0.40
C LYS A 31 4.44 13.36 1.82
N LEU A 32 5.45 13.50 2.67
CA LEU A 32 5.37 13.13 4.08
C LEU A 32 4.37 14.02 4.83
N ALA A 33 4.45 15.33 4.63
CA ALA A 33 3.53 16.30 5.24
C ALA A 33 2.08 16.05 4.83
N SER A 34 1.82 15.76 3.55
CA SER A 34 0.47 15.46 3.04
C SER A 34 -0.15 14.18 3.61
N ARG A 35 0.66 13.27 4.19
CA ARG A 35 0.16 12.08 4.88
C ARG A 35 -0.59 12.39 6.17
N LEU A 36 -0.20 13.45 6.87
CA LEU A 36 -0.82 13.83 8.14
C LEU A 36 -2.29 14.23 7.95
N ASP A 37 -2.64 14.81 6.80
CA ASP A 37 -4.01 15.22 6.45
C ASP A 37 -4.77 14.19 5.59
N ALA A 38 -4.17 13.03 5.34
CA ALA A 38 -4.81 12.04 4.44
C ALA A 38 -6.02 11.37 5.07
N ARG A 39 -6.04 11.17 6.39
CA ARG A 39 -7.07 10.40 7.09
C ARG A 39 -8.50 10.93 6.87
N PRO A 40 -8.79 12.22 7.10
CA PRO A 40 -10.15 12.73 6.86
C PRO A 40 -10.60 12.55 5.40
N ARG A 41 -9.69 12.72 4.44
CA ARG A 41 -9.99 12.52 3.02
C ARG A 41 -10.30 11.06 2.68
N VAL A 42 -9.54 10.13 3.27
CA VAL A 42 -9.78 8.69 3.08
C VAL A 42 -11.09 8.27 3.71
N GLU A 43 -11.43 8.78 4.90
CA GLU A 43 -12.71 8.53 5.57
C GLU A 43 -13.89 9.08 4.75
N ALA A 44 -13.80 10.29 4.22
CA ALA A 44 -14.81 10.88 3.35
C ALA A 44 -14.98 10.07 2.05
N LEU A 45 -13.87 9.67 1.41
CA LEU A 45 -13.92 8.82 0.22
C LEU A 45 -14.60 7.47 0.52
N ALA A 46 -14.28 6.86 1.66
CA ALA A 46 -14.88 5.59 2.07
C ALA A 46 -16.39 5.73 2.33
N ALA A 47 -16.83 6.84 2.91
CA ALA A 47 -18.25 7.15 3.10
C ALA A 47 -18.96 7.28 1.75
N THR A 48 -18.42 8.08 0.82
CA THR A 48 -18.98 8.24 -0.52
C THR A 48 -19.04 6.92 -1.29
N ALA A 49 -17.98 6.11 -1.24
CA ALA A 49 -17.96 4.81 -1.89
C ALA A 49 -19.07 3.89 -1.35
N ARG A 50 -19.32 3.90 -0.05
CA ARG A 50 -20.39 3.13 0.60
C ARG A 50 -21.77 3.60 0.14
N GLU A 51 -21.99 4.90 0.09
CA GLU A 51 -23.25 5.50 -0.38
C GLU A 51 -23.60 5.09 -1.81
N HIS A 52 -22.57 4.95 -2.65
CA HIS A 52 -22.72 4.57 -4.06
C HIS A 52 -22.54 3.07 -4.34
N GLY A 53 -22.37 2.23 -3.30
CA GLY A 53 -22.21 0.78 -3.47
C GLY A 53 -20.88 0.40 -4.16
N VAL A 54 -19.88 1.29 -4.14
CA VAL A 54 -18.56 1.04 -4.76
C VAL A 54 -17.66 0.30 -3.78
N ARG A 55 -17.04 -0.80 -4.24
CA ARG A 55 -16.07 -1.55 -3.45
C ARG A 55 -14.74 -0.80 -3.36
N LEU A 56 -14.13 -0.87 -2.18
CA LEU A 56 -12.83 -0.26 -1.92
C LEU A 56 -11.73 -1.33 -1.87
N ALA A 57 -10.60 -0.99 -2.44
CA ALA A 57 -9.34 -1.72 -2.28
C ALA A 57 -8.30 -0.82 -1.59
N SER A 58 -7.49 -1.40 -0.71
CA SER A 58 -6.25 -0.79 -0.22
C SER A 58 -5.08 -1.24 -1.08
N HIS A 59 -3.97 -0.50 -1.03
CA HIS A 59 -2.77 -0.82 -1.80
C HIS A 59 -1.52 -0.67 -0.94
N ASP A 60 -0.56 -1.60 -1.12
CA ASP A 60 0.72 -1.59 -0.40
C ASP A 60 0.56 -1.51 1.12
N ASP A 61 -0.29 -2.37 1.69
CA ASP A 61 -0.42 -2.47 3.13
C ASP A 61 0.84 -3.07 3.74
N ASP A 62 1.45 -2.32 4.66
CA ASP A 62 2.77 -2.61 5.22
C ASP A 62 2.74 -2.97 6.71
N ARG A 63 1.59 -2.81 7.37
CA ARG A 63 1.42 -3.03 8.81
C ARG A 63 0.01 -3.51 9.14
N GLU A 64 -0.10 -4.35 10.15
CA GLU A 64 -1.38 -4.87 10.65
C GLU A 64 -2.35 -3.74 11.05
N GLN A 65 -1.83 -2.66 11.69
CA GLN A 65 -2.66 -1.52 12.08
C GLN A 65 -3.27 -0.82 10.86
N LYS A 66 -2.52 -0.70 9.75
CA LYS A 66 -3.05 -0.13 8.50
C LYS A 66 -4.16 -1.01 7.95
N VAL A 67 -3.95 -2.33 7.91
CA VAL A 67 -4.97 -3.29 7.44
C VAL A 67 -6.25 -3.17 8.27
N ARG A 68 -6.15 -3.16 9.60
CA ARG A 68 -7.31 -2.97 10.49
C ARG A 68 -8.03 -1.65 10.25
N ALA A 69 -7.28 -0.57 10.05
CA ALA A 69 -7.86 0.74 9.73
C ALA A 69 -8.60 0.72 8.39
N MET A 70 -8.07 0.03 7.37
CA MET A 70 -8.74 -0.14 6.07
C MET A 70 -9.99 -1.02 6.19
N ALA A 71 -9.93 -2.11 6.96
CA ALA A 71 -11.09 -2.95 7.27
C ALA A 71 -12.24 -2.13 7.89
N ALA A 72 -11.92 -1.28 8.86
CA ALA A 72 -12.90 -0.41 9.52
C ALA A 72 -13.57 0.60 8.57
N LEU A 73 -12.91 0.94 7.46
CA LEU A 73 -13.45 1.80 6.39
C LEU A 73 -14.26 1.02 5.35
N GLY A 74 -14.37 -0.30 5.47
CA GLY A 74 -15.12 -1.14 4.54
C GLY A 74 -14.32 -1.61 3.32
N VAL A 75 -12.99 -1.57 3.39
CA VAL A 75 -12.12 -2.17 2.36
C VAL A 75 -12.34 -3.69 2.34
N THR A 76 -12.54 -4.25 1.15
CA THR A 76 -12.77 -5.68 0.92
C THR A 76 -11.63 -6.38 0.18
N MET A 77 -10.70 -5.61 -0.38
CA MET A 77 -9.52 -6.13 -1.10
C MET A 77 -8.26 -5.39 -0.66
N ALA A 78 -7.17 -6.13 -0.43
CA ALA A 78 -5.82 -5.61 -0.18
C ALA A 78 -4.93 -5.96 -1.38
N GLU A 79 -4.58 -4.98 -2.18
CA GLU A 79 -3.75 -5.11 -3.36
C GLU A 79 -2.28 -4.98 -2.98
N PHE A 80 -1.49 -5.97 -3.30
CA PHE A 80 -0.05 -6.04 -3.03
C PHE A 80 0.36 -5.79 -1.57
N PRO A 81 -0.16 -6.55 -0.58
CA PRO A 81 0.38 -6.46 0.77
C PRO A 81 1.90 -6.68 0.76
N VAL A 82 2.62 -5.81 1.48
CA VAL A 82 4.08 -5.71 1.37
C VAL A 82 4.79 -6.86 2.10
N ASN A 83 4.16 -7.40 3.16
CA ASN A 83 4.74 -8.46 4.00
C ASN A 83 3.69 -9.44 4.49
N LEU A 84 4.15 -10.59 5.02
CA LEU A 84 3.28 -11.66 5.51
C LEU A 84 2.39 -11.22 6.68
N ALA A 85 2.86 -10.33 7.55
CA ALA A 85 2.05 -9.84 8.67
C ALA A 85 0.81 -9.09 8.17
N ALA A 86 0.98 -8.22 7.17
CA ALA A 86 -0.13 -7.52 6.53
C ALA A 86 -1.08 -8.48 5.79
N ALA A 87 -0.55 -9.47 5.06
CA ALA A 87 -1.37 -10.46 4.35
C ALA A 87 -2.19 -11.33 5.31
N ARG A 88 -1.60 -11.82 6.39
CA ARG A 88 -2.30 -12.58 7.44
C ARG A 88 -3.38 -11.76 8.13
N GLU A 89 -3.09 -10.50 8.42
CA GLU A 89 -4.06 -9.62 9.05
C GLU A 89 -5.23 -9.28 8.10
N ALA A 90 -4.97 -9.11 6.80
CA ALA A 90 -6.01 -8.97 5.80
C ALA A 90 -6.96 -10.17 5.82
N ARG A 91 -6.43 -11.40 5.84
CA ARG A 91 -7.23 -12.62 5.98
C ARG A 91 -8.06 -12.65 7.26
N ARG A 92 -7.47 -12.26 8.41
CA ARG A 92 -8.19 -12.18 9.70
C ARG A 92 -9.33 -11.19 9.66
N CYS A 93 -9.16 -10.08 8.93
CA CYS A 93 -10.19 -9.06 8.73
C CYS A 93 -11.22 -9.42 7.64
N GLY A 94 -11.11 -10.59 6.99
CA GLY A 94 -11.98 -10.99 5.89
C GLY A 94 -11.71 -10.21 4.59
N ILE A 95 -10.54 -9.58 4.47
CA ILE A 95 -10.11 -8.84 3.28
C ILE A 95 -9.39 -9.81 2.34
N ALA A 96 -9.85 -9.90 1.08
CA ALA A 96 -9.19 -10.68 0.05
C ALA A 96 -7.86 -10.04 -0.37
N THR A 97 -6.79 -10.84 -0.51
CA THR A 97 -5.49 -10.34 -1.00
C THR A 97 -5.36 -10.55 -2.51
N VAL A 98 -4.82 -9.56 -3.20
CA VAL A 98 -4.60 -9.57 -4.64
C VAL A 98 -3.11 -9.41 -4.94
N PHE A 99 -2.60 -10.27 -5.82
CA PHE A 99 -1.21 -10.22 -6.30
C PHE A 99 -1.18 -10.20 -7.82
N GLY A 100 -0.18 -9.53 -8.37
CA GLY A 100 0.02 -9.50 -9.82
C GLY A 100 0.49 -10.84 -10.37
N ALA A 101 -0.03 -11.27 -11.52
CA ALA A 101 0.40 -12.47 -12.23
C ALA A 101 1.95 -12.58 -12.40
N PRO A 102 2.70 -11.48 -12.65
CA PRO A 102 4.15 -11.55 -12.71
C PRO A 102 4.84 -12.02 -11.41
N ASN A 103 4.24 -11.76 -10.23
CA ASN A 103 4.76 -12.26 -8.96
C ASN A 103 4.66 -13.79 -8.89
N VAL A 104 3.52 -14.34 -9.33
CA VAL A 104 3.30 -15.79 -9.39
C VAL A 104 4.24 -16.43 -10.40
N LEU A 105 4.28 -15.92 -11.63
CA LEU A 105 5.06 -16.48 -12.74
C LEU A 105 6.57 -16.45 -12.49
N ARG A 106 7.08 -15.40 -11.86
CA ARG A 106 8.52 -15.24 -11.56
C ARG A 106 8.93 -15.83 -10.22
N GLY A 107 7.99 -16.25 -9.38
CA GLY A 107 8.24 -16.72 -8.01
C GLY A 107 8.85 -15.65 -7.10
N ARG A 108 8.73 -14.36 -7.47
CA ARG A 108 9.24 -13.24 -6.68
C ARG A 108 8.51 -11.94 -6.97
N SER A 109 8.48 -11.05 -5.98
CA SER A 109 8.01 -9.68 -6.16
C SER A 109 9.04 -8.83 -6.91
N GLN A 110 8.56 -7.90 -7.73
CA GLN A 110 9.41 -6.93 -8.44
C GLN A 110 9.96 -5.84 -7.50
N SER A 111 9.23 -5.51 -6.45
CA SER A 111 9.57 -4.46 -5.46
C SER A 111 10.23 -4.98 -4.19
N GLY A 112 10.56 -6.29 -4.12
CA GLY A 112 11.09 -6.91 -2.90
C GLY A 112 10.03 -7.18 -1.82
N ALA A 113 8.73 -7.04 -2.12
CA ALA A 113 7.64 -7.45 -1.26
C ALA A 113 7.52 -8.99 -1.23
N ILE A 114 6.54 -9.52 -0.49
CA ILE A 114 6.33 -10.97 -0.37
C ILE A 114 6.01 -11.63 -1.71
N ARG A 115 6.35 -12.91 -1.83
CA ARG A 115 5.91 -13.75 -2.94
C ARG A 115 4.42 -14.06 -2.76
N ALA A 116 3.69 -14.11 -3.87
CA ALA A 116 2.27 -14.50 -3.86
C ALA A 116 2.06 -15.90 -3.25
N LEU A 117 2.97 -16.83 -3.53
CA LEU A 117 2.91 -18.19 -2.99
C LEU A 117 3.00 -18.22 -1.47
N ASP A 118 3.94 -17.46 -0.87
CA ASP A 118 4.09 -17.37 0.59
C ASP A 118 2.81 -16.82 1.25
N ALA A 119 2.10 -15.93 0.57
CA ALA A 119 0.84 -15.37 1.09
C ALA A 119 -0.32 -16.37 0.99
N VAL A 120 -0.33 -17.27 0.01
CA VAL A 120 -1.35 -18.31 -0.14
C VAL A 120 -1.17 -19.39 0.95
N GLU A 121 0.07 -19.72 1.29
CA GLU A 121 0.41 -20.72 2.30
C GLU A 121 0.24 -20.23 3.76
N ALA A 122 0.13 -18.93 3.96
CA ALA A 122 0.10 -18.28 5.28
C ALA A 122 -1.32 -18.07 5.83
#